data_286c76b0fb69037aee41a6edd03518f2
#
_entry.id   286c76b0fb69037aee41a6edd03518f2
#
_cell.length_a   1.000
_cell.length_b   1.000
_cell.length_c   1.000
_cell.angle_alpha   90.00
_cell.angle_beta   90.00
_cell.angle_gamma   90.00
#
_symmetry.space_group_name_H-M   'P 1'
#
loop_
_entity.id
_entity.type
_entity.pdbx_description
1 polymer ?
#
loop_
_entity_poly.entity_id
_entity_poly.type
_entity_poly.pdbx_seq_one_letter_code
_entity_poly.pdbx_strand_id
1 'polypeptide(L)'
;MGERGPLPNPNARRKNKRVVTGTVEVGRPPMPASLVREAKAEWRRVVPLLERQGVLTQLDRGLLIRYCSAWAEWVALDGTMQASQPLIRGRDGQVVRNPLWLMRRDADLLVTQLAAQLGLTPTSRLRAGVKHEKGAPADEEIGPEPVPIESYRALLSKGGRRGR
;
A
#
# COMPACT_ATOMS: atom_id res chain seq x y z
N MET A 1 43.07 5.67 -22.27
CA MET A 1 42.16 6.42 -21.35
C MET A 1 41.03 6.95 -22.19
N GLY A 2 39.82 6.39 -22.06
CA GLY A 2 38.66 6.82 -22.83
C GLY A 2 38.12 8.11 -22.23
N GLU A 3 38.00 9.15 -23.06
CA GLU A 3 37.29 10.37 -22.68
C GLU A 3 35.81 10.08 -22.37
N ARG A 4 35.39 10.40 -21.17
CA ARG A 4 33.97 10.40 -20.82
C ARG A 4 33.29 11.44 -21.67
N GLY A 5 32.25 11.07 -22.41
CA GLY A 5 31.43 11.99 -23.19
C GLY A 5 30.90 13.15 -22.35
N PRO A 6 30.44 14.24 -22.98
CA PRO A 6 29.98 15.44 -22.30
C PRO A 6 28.84 15.13 -21.30
N LEU A 7 28.88 15.78 -20.14
CA LEU A 7 27.87 15.62 -19.10
C LEU A 7 26.45 15.89 -19.66
N PRO A 8 25.43 15.10 -19.26
CA PRO A 8 24.05 15.32 -19.69
C PRO A 8 23.61 16.74 -19.31
N ASN A 9 23.11 17.49 -20.28
CA ASN A 9 22.57 18.81 -20.03
C ASN A 9 21.28 18.70 -19.18
N PRO A 10 21.25 19.21 -17.93
CA PRO A 10 20.08 19.12 -17.07
C PRO A 10 18.85 19.84 -17.62
N ASN A 11 19.07 20.81 -18.54
CA ASN A 11 18.01 21.59 -19.19
C ASN A 11 17.65 21.05 -20.59
N ALA A 12 18.22 19.93 -21.02
CA ALA A 12 17.85 19.33 -22.28
C ALA A 12 16.38 18.85 -22.21
N ARG A 13 15.49 19.58 -22.82
CA ARG A 13 14.09 19.17 -23.03
C ARG A 13 14.10 17.83 -23.73
N ARG A 14 13.64 16.76 -23.05
CA ARG A 14 13.47 15.44 -23.65
C ARG A 14 12.55 15.58 -24.88
N LYS A 15 13.14 15.51 -26.07
CA LYS A 15 12.42 15.66 -27.34
C LYS A 15 11.37 14.56 -27.62
N ASN A 16 11.35 13.51 -26.81
CA ASN A 16 10.46 12.38 -26.97
C ASN A 16 9.33 12.35 -25.93
N LYS A 17 8.65 13.47 -25.72
CA LYS A 17 7.33 13.41 -25.09
C LYS A 17 6.37 12.85 -26.15
N ARG A 18 6.17 11.53 -26.18
CA ARG A 18 5.05 10.92 -26.90
C ARG A 18 3.79 11.59 -26.34
N VAL A 19 3.27 12.54 -27.07
CA VAL A 19 1.95 13.09 -26.82
C VAL A 19 0.99 11.99 -27.26
N VAL A 20 0.43 11.26 -26.32
CA VAL A 20 -0.70 10.36 -26.60
C VAL A 20 -1.88 11.29 -26.87
N THR A 21 -2.18 11.49 -28.17
CA THR A 21 -3.33 12.26 -28.64
C THR A 21 -4.60 11.39 -28.56
N GLY A 22 -4.99 11.04 -27.35
CA GLY A 22 -6.27 10.39 -27.07
C GLY A 22 -6.87 11.04 -25.84
N THR A 23 -8.05 11.62 -25.98
CA THR A 23 -8.85 12.08 -24.83
C THR A 23 -9.53 10.86 -24.23
N VAL A 24 -9.09 10.46 -23.05
CA VAL A 24 -9.82 9.48 -22.23
C VAL A 24 -10.83 10.26 -21.40
N GLU A 25 -12.10 9.90 -21.49
CA GLU A 25 -13.15 10.54 -20.70
C GLU A 25 -12.91 10.30 -19.22
N VAL A 26 -12.81 11.39 -18.45
CA VAL A 26 -12.80 11.35 -16.99
C VAL A 26 -14.18 10.90 -16.52
N GLY A 27 -14.22 9.87 -15.69
CA GLY A 27 -15.50 9.37 -15.21
C GLY A 27 -15.36 8.32 -14.13
N ARG A 28 -16.34 8.33 -13.25
CA ARG A 28 -16.42 7.38 -12.12
C ARG A 28 -16.83 5.99 -12.62
N PRO A 29 -16.00 4.96 -12.46
CA PRO A 29 -16.40 3.59 -12.81
C PRO A 29 -17.45 3.06 -11.83
N PRO A 30 -18.40 2.22 -12.31
CA PRO A 30 -19.41 1.62 -11.46
C PRO A 30 -18.79 0.61 -10.49
N MET A 31 -19.23 0.66 -9.22
CA MET A 31 -18.77 -0.28 -8.19
C MET A 31 -19.34 -1.68 -8.45
N PRO A 32 -18.51 -2.73 -8.47
CA PRO A 32 -18.98 -4.10 -8.63
C PRO A 32 -19.77 -4.58 -7.40
N ALA A 33 -20.87 -5.29 -7.65
CA ALA A 33 -21.67 -5.89 -6.57
C ALA A 33 -20.92 -7.01 -5.83
N SER A 34 -19.97 -7.67 -6.50
CA SER A 34 -19.19 -8.82 -6.00
C SER A 34 -18.15 -8.47 -4.93
N LEU A 35 -17.82 -7.19 -4.72
CA LEU A 35 -16.87 -6.79 -3.69
C LEU A 35 -17.39 -7.14 -2.29
N VAL A 36 -16.49 -7.61 -1.41
CA VAL A 36 -16.77 -7.80 0.01
C VAL A 36 -16.98 -6.46 0.72
N ARG A 37 -17.51 -6.50 1.94
CA ARG A 37 -17.89 -5.30 2.70
C ARG A 37 -16.76 -4.30 2.85
N GLU A 38 -15.59 -4.76 3.25
CA GLU A 38 -14.38 -3.96 3.49
C GLU A 38 -13.87 -3.32 2.19
N ALA A 39 -13.87 -4.08 1.10
CA ALA A 39 -13.53 -3.57 -0.22
C ALA A 39 -14.52 -2.51 -0.73
N LYS A 40 -15.82 -2.67 -0.45
CA LYS A 40 -16.84 -1.65 -0.77
C LYS A 40 -16.64 -0.37 0.05
N ALA A 41 -16.26 -0.50 1.32
CA ALA A 41 -15.95 0.64 2.17
C ALA A 41 -14.77 1.43 1.62
N GLU A 42 -13.70 0.74 1.26
CA GLU A 42 -12.51 1.35 0.68
C GLU A 42 -12.80 1.99 -0.69
N TRP A 43 -13.60 1.34 -1.53
CA TRP A 43 -14.06 1.91 -2.80
C TRP A 43 -14.77 3.26 -2.61
N ARG A 44 -15.72 3.33 -1.65
CA ARG A 44 -16.45 4.55 -1.34
C ARG A 44 -15.55 5.67 -0.81
N ARG A 45 -14.45 5.30 -0.15
CA ARG A 45 -13.45 6.25 0.36
C ARG A 45 -12.57 6.81 -0.75
N VAL A 46 -12.05 5.93 -1.62
CA VAL A 46 -10.97 6.28 -2.56
C VAL A 46 -11.50 6.90 -3.85
N VAL A 47 -12.58 6.37 -4.42
CA VAL A 47 -13.11 6.82 -5.73
C VAL A 47 -13.46 8.30 -5.74
N PRO A 48 -14.15 8.88 -4.73
CA PRO A 48 -14.43 10.31 -4.73
C PRO A 48 -13.16 11.19 -4.64
N LEU A 49 -12.10 10.68 -4.00
CA LEU A 49 -10.82 11.41 -3.89
C LEU A 49 -10.09 11.43 -5.24
N LEU A 50 -10.06 10.31 -5.94
CA LEU A 50 -9.45 10.21 -7.29
C LEU A 50 -10.24 11.00 -8.33
N GLU A 51 -11.56 11.03 -8.21
CA GLU A 51 -12.44 11.83 -9.07
C GLU A 51 -12.16 13.34 -8.91
N ARG A 52 -12.03 13.84 -7.68
CA ARG A 52 -11.64 15.23 -7.42
C ARG A 52 -10.26 15.59 -7.98
N GLN A 53 -9.35 14.62 -8.05
CA GLN A 53 -8.03 14.82 -8.65
C GLN A 53 -8.09 14.85 -10.19
N GLY A 54 -9.21 14.51 -10.81
CA GLY A 54 -9.39 14.51 -12.26
C GLY A 54 -8.57 13.46 -13.00
N VAL A 55 -8.08 12.43 -12.29
CA VAL A 55 -7.23 11.38 -12.88
C VAL A 55 -7.99 10.08 -13.16
N LEU A 56 -9.21 9.95 -12.64
CA LEU A 56 -9.98 8.72 -12.73
C LEU A 56 -10.74 8.58 -14.03
N THR A 57 -10.63 7.42 -14.64
CA THR A 57 -11.33 7.07 -15.88
C THR A 57 -12.09 5.75 -15.74
N GLN A 58 -12.98 5.45 -16.70
CA GLN A 58 -13.67 4.16 -16.76
C GLN A 58 -12.69 2.97 -16.92
N LEU A 59 -11.52 3.21 -17.52
CA LEU A 59 -10.49 2.19 -17.73
C LEU A 59 -9.86 1.72 -16.41
N ASP A 60 -9.88 2.56 -15.38
CA ASP A 60 -9.25 2.26 -14.09
C ASP A 60 -10.08 1.31 -13.22
N ARG A 61 -11.27 0.90 -13.68
CA ARG A 61 -12.17 0.00 -12.96
C ARG A 61 -11.49 -1.28 -12.50
N GLY A 62 -10.73 -1.92 -13.38
CA GLY A 62 -10.04 -3.18 -13.07
C GLY A 62 -8.96 -3.00 -12.00
N LEU A 63 -8.22 -1.91 -12.07
CA LEU A 63 -7.18 -1.57 -11.09
C LEU A 63 -7.78 -1.25 -9.72
N LEU A 64 -8.89 -0.50 -9.69
CA LEU A 64 -9.62 -0.19 -8.46
C LEU A 64 -10.19 -1.43 -7.78
N ILE A 65 -10.77 -2.37 -8.57
CA ILE A 65 -11.25 -3.65 -8.02
C ILE A 65 -10.12 -4.39 -7.32
N ARG A 66 -8.98 -4.53 -7.99
CA ARG A 66 -7.81 -5.23 -7.43
C ARG A 66 -7.29 -4.54 -6.17
N TYR A 67 -7.19 -3.22 -6.18
CA TYR A 67 -6.76 -2.45 -5.02
C TYR A 67 -7.70 -2.66 -3.83
N CYS A 68 -9.00 -2.48 -4.00
CA CYS A 68 -9.97 -2.62 -2.92
C CYS A 68 -10.05 -4.06 -2.40
N SER A 69 -9.90 -5.06 -3.27
CA SER A 69 -9.85 -6.47 -2.85
C SER A 69 -8.60 -6.78 -2.05
N ALA A 70 -7.43 -6.33 -2.51
CA ALA A 70 -6.17 -6.48 -1.77
C ALA A 70 -6.19 -5.75 -0.41
N TRP A 71 -6.81 -4.57 -0.35
CA TRP A 71 -7.03 -3.83 0.89
C TRP A 71 -7.89 -4.63 1.88
N ALA A 72 -8.99 -5.21 1.42
CA ALA A 72 -9.87 -6.03 2.27
C ALA A 72 -9.16 -7.29 2.79
N GLU A 73 -8.35 -7.94 1.96
CA GLU A 73 -7.53 -9.08 2.36
C GLU A 73 -6.49 -8.68 3.41
N TRP A 74 -5.80 -7.55 3.20
CA TRP A 74 -4.84 -7.02 4.17
C TRP A 74 -5.50 -6.73 5.52
N VAL A 75 -6.67 -6.08 5.54
CA VAL A 75 -7.42 -5.79 6.78
C VAL A 75 -7.81 -7.07 7.51
N ALA A 76 -8.27 -8.10 6.80
CA ALA A 76 -8.63 -9.39 7.39
C ALA A 76 -7.42 -10.10 8.01
N LEU A 77 -6.29 -10.10 7.30
CA LEU A 77 -5.03 -10.68 7.78
C LEU A 77 -4.49 -9.90 8.98
N ASP A 78 -4.53 -8.58 8.94
CA ASP A 78 -4.08 -7.73 10.06
C ASP A 78 -4.90 -7.98 11.32
N GLY A 79 -6.22 -8.04 11.21
CA GLY A 79 -7.10 -8.39 12.33
C GLY A 79 -6.81 -9.78 12.91
N THR A 80 -6.55 -10.77 12.05
CA THR A 80 -6.18 -12.12 12.50
C THR A 80 -4.80 -12.12 13.20
N MET A 81 -3.88 -11.31 12.70
CA MET A 81 -2.53 -11.18 13.26
C MET A 81 -2.52 -10.56 14.65
N GLN A 82 -3.36 -9.54 14.91
CA GLN A 82 -3.47 -8.91 16.23
C GLN A 82 -3.88 -9.91 17.32
N ALA A 83 -4.67 -10.93 16.95
CA ALA A 83 -5.10 -12.01 17.84
C ALA A 83 -4.11 -13.19 17.89
N SER A 84 -3.05 -13.20 17.08
CA SER A 84 -2.13 -14.32 16.89
C SER A 84 -0.74 -14.02 17.43
N GLN A 85 -0.03 -15.09 17.85
CA GLN A 85 1.38 -14.95 18.23
C GLN A 85 2.30 -14.96 16.98
N PRO A 86 3.38 -14.14 16.98
CA PRO A 86 4.33 -14.09 15.86
C PRO A 86 5.14 -15.38 15.67
N LEU A 87 5.28 -16.15 16.75
CA LEU A 87 5.96 -17.44 16.77
C LEU A 87 4.98 -18.51 17.22
N ILE A 88 4.94 -19.62 16.48
CA ILE A 88 4.09 -20.77 16.75
C ILE A 88 4.95 -22.05 16.85
N ARG A 89 4.40 -23.10 17.47
CA ARG A 89 5.04 -24.42 17.46
C ARG A 89 4.72 -25.12 16.15
N GLY A 90 5.77 -25.54 15.44
CA GLY A 90 5.66 -26.41 14.27
C GLY A 90 5.33 -27.84 14.66
N ARG A 91 5.22 -28.70 13.63
CA ARG A 91 4.83 -30.10 13.76
C ARG A 91 5.75 -30.90 14.69
N ASP A 92 7.05 -30.60 14.65
CA ASP A 92 8.09 -31.30 15.42
C ASP A 92 8.42 -30.57 16.74
N GLY A 93 7.53 -29.68 17.19
CA GLY A 93 7.71 -28.92 18.42
C GLY A 93 8.68 -27.73 18.34
N GLN A 94 9.38 -27.53 17.20
CA GLN A 94 10.25 -26.40 16.97
C GLN A 94 9.45 -25.08 16.92
N VAL A 95 10.10 -23.99 17.32
CA VAL A 95 9.52 -22.66 17.22
C VAL A 95 9.71 -22.13 15.80
N VAL A 96 8.62 -21.87 15.11
CA VAL A 96 8.61 -21.35 13.74
C VAL A 96 7.85 -20.03 13.68
N ARG A 97 8.22 -19.22 12.68
CA ARG A 97 7.48 -17.97 12.41
C ARG A 97 6.06 -18.32 11.94
N ASN A 98 5.07 -17.62 12.47
CA ASN A 98 3.68 -17.79 12.03
C ASN A 98 3.56 -17.46 10.53
N PRO A 99 3.05 -18.38 9.68
CA PRO A 99 2.88 -18.15 8.24
C PRO A 99 2.01 -16.93 7.89
N LEU A 100 1.05 -16.57 8.76
CA LEU A 100 0.21 -15.40 8.58
C LEU A 100 1.02 -14.10 8.41
N TRP A 101 2.23 -14.03 9.00
CA TRP A 101 3.15 -12.90 8.83
C TRP A 101 3.61 -12.73 7.38
N LEU A 102 3.86 -13.81 6.69
CA LEU A 102 4.26 -13.75 5.28
C LEU A 102 3.07 -13.32 4.41
N MET A 103 1.90 -13.92 4.63
CA MET A 103 0.68 -13.57 3.90
C MET A 103 0.32 -12.10 4.08
N ARG A 104 0.35 -11.59 5.32
CA ARG A 104 0.09 -10.18 5.61
C ARG A 104 1.09 -9.26 4.91
N ARG A 105 2.38 -9.60 4.96
CA ARG A 105 3.43 -8.82 4.29
C ARG A 105 3.22 -8.79 2.78
N ASP A 106 2.87 -9.91 2.18
CA ASP A 106 2.66 -10.00 0.74
C ASP A 106 1.42 -9.20 0.31
N ALA A 107 0.34 -9.25 1.11
CA ALA A 107 -0.84 -8.39 0.92
C ALA A 107 -0.49 -6.91 1.06
N ASP A 108 0.32 -6.51 2.04
CA ASP A 108 0.78 -5.13 2.25
C ASP A 108 1.59 -4.60 1.05
N LEU A 109 2.51 -5.41 0.53
CA LEU A 109 3.27 -5.08 -0.66
C LEU A 109 2.36 -4.88 -1.88
N LEU A 110 1.38 -5.75 -2.08
CA LEU A 110 0.42 -5.65 -3.18
C LEU A 110 -0.44 -4.38 -3.07
N VAL A 111 -0.96 -4.09 -1.88
CA VAL A 111 -1.72 -2.85 -1.61
C VAL A 111 -0.87 -1.62 -1.93
N THR A 112 0.38 -1.59 -1.46
CA THR A 112 1.29 -0.47 -1.68
C THR A 112 1.59 -0.27 -3.18
N GLN A 113 1.81 -1.34 -3.93
CA GLN A 113 2.05 -1.28 -5.38
C GLN A 113 0.83 -0.75 -6.13
N LEU A 114 -0.36 -1.27 -5.83
CA LEU A 114 -1.60 -0.84 -6.47
C LEU A 114 -1.98 0.59 -6.10
N ALA A 115 -1.75 1.00 -4.85
CA ALA A 115 -1.91 2.37 -4.39
C ALA A 115 -1.01 3.35 -5.16
N ALA A 116 0.25 2.97 -5.40
CA ALA A 116 1.17 3.78 -6.19
C ALA A 116 0.72 3.95 -7.65
N GLN A 117 0.15 2.89 -8.26
CA GLN A 117 -0.39 2.94 -9.62
C GLN A 117 -1.63 3.84 -9.73
N LEU A 118 -2.48 3.85 -8.71
CA LEU A 118 -3.67 4.69 -8.62
C LEU A 118 -3.36 6.16 -8.24
N GLY A 119 -2.11 6.52 -7.96
CA GLY A 119 -1.79 7.87 -7.51
C GLY A 119 -2.15 8.15 -6.05
N LEU A 120 -2.37 7.13 -5.22
CA LEU A 120 -2.74 7.29 -3.82
C LEU A 120 -1.57 7.61 -2.91
N THR A 121 -0.33 7.41 -3.37
CA THR A 121 0.87 7.75 -2.60
C THR A 121 1.34 9.18 -2.87
N PRO A 122 1.98 9.87 -1.91
CA PRO A 122 2.51 11.22 -2.13
C PRO A 122 3.48 11.29 -3.32
N THR A 123 4.37 10.31 -3.44
CA THR A 123 5.36 10.24 -4.53
C THR A 123 4.72 10.04 -5.89
N SER A 124 3.67 9.22 -6.00
CA SER A 124 2.96 9.04 -7.27
C SER A 124 2.18 10.31 -7.67
N ARG A 125 1.57 11.00 -6.72
CA ARG A 125 0.91 12.30 -6.98
C ARG A 125 1.88 13.36 -7.46
N LEU A 126 3.05 13.49 -6.84
CA LEU A 126 4.10 14.42 -7.28
C LEU A 126 4.57 14.09 -8.71
N ARG A 127 4.75 12.80 -9.05
CA ARG A 127 5.11 12.39 -10.42
C ARG A 127 4.03 12.69 -11.45
N ALA A 128 2.77 12.59 -11.05
CA ALA A 128 1.62 12.93 -11.89
C ALA A 128 1.39 14.45 -12.01
N GLY A 129 2.14 15.28 -11.27
CA GLY A 129 2.01 16.73 -11.30
C GLY A 129 0.74 17.24 -10.60
N VAL A 130 0.13 16.45 -9.73
CA VAL A 130 -1.03 16.87 -8.93
C VAL A 130 -0.59 17.92 -7.95
N LYS A 131 -1.20 19.12 -8.05
CA LYS A 131 -0.95 20.23 -7.11
C LYS A 131 -1.63 19.92 -5.79
N HIS A 132 -0.89 20.04 -4.68
CA HIS A 132 -1.46 19.91 -3.35
C HIS A 132 -1.93 21.28 -2.87
N GLU A 133 -3.23 21.40 -2.56
CA GLU A 133 -3.70 22.50 -1.72
C GLU A 133 -3.25 22.22 -0.28
N LYS A 134 -2.76 23.25 0.42
CA LYS A 134 -2.45 23.15 1.85
C LYS A 134 -3.77 22.91 2.59
N GLY A 135 -4.04 21.67 2.95
CA GLY A 135 -5.09 21.35 3.92
C GLY A 135 -4.73 21.89 5.31
N ALA A 136 -5.73 22.13 6.14
CA ALA A 136 -5.51 22.37 7.56
C ALA A 136 -4.66 21.22 8.14
N PRO A 137 -3.72 21.50 9.10
CA PRO A 137 -3.01 20.44 9.79
C PRO A 137 -4.04 19.49 10.40
N ALA A 138 -3.92 18.22 10.09
CA ALA A 138 -4.68 17.20 10.79
C ALA A 138 -4.22 17.25 12.24
N ASP A 139 -5.16 17.34 13.18
CA ASP A 139 -4.87 17.16 14.59
C ASP A 139 -4.18 15.80 14.73
N GLU A 140 -2.94 15.82 15.21
CA GLU A 140 -2.08 14.66 15.36
C GLU A 140 -2.69 13.76 16.45
N GLU A 141 -3.56 12.81 16.06
CA GLU A 141 -3.78 11.64 16.88
C GLU A 141 -2.51 10.80 16.82
N ILE A 142 -1.63 11.04 17.79
CA ILE A 142 -0.47 10.21 18.06
C ILE A 142 -1.01 8.81 18.35
N GLY A 143 -0.79 7.89 17.43
CA GLY A 143 -1.12 6.47 17.64
C GLY A 143 -0.41 5.92 18.88
N PRO A 144 -0.79 4.74 19.39
CA PRO A 144 -0.20 4.15 20.58
C PRO A 144 1.33 4.11 20.46
N GLU A 145 2.02 4.47 21.56
CA GLU A 145 3.48 4.50 21.61
C GLU A 145 4.08 3.18 21.07
N PRO A 146 5.20 3.27 20.32
CA PRO A 146 5.86 2.07 19.81
C PRO A 146 6.28 1.19 20.98
N VAL A 147 5.88 -0.08 20.94
CA VAL A 147 6.21 -1.07 21.97
C VAL A 147 7.74 -1.25 22.01
N PRO A 148 8.40 -1.02 23.17
CA PRO A 148 9.84 -1.12 23.27
C PRO A 148 10.36 -2.50 22.90
N ILE A 149 11.54 -2.56 22.24
CA ILE A 149 12.18 -3.82 21.81
C ILE A 149 12.42 -4.78 22.98
N GLU A 150 12.57 -4.25 24.21
CA GLU A 150 12.72 -5.03 25.44
C GLU A 150 11.54 -5.96 25.71
N SER A 151 10.32 -5.55 25.37
CA SER A 151 9.13 -6.41 25.52
C SER A 151 9.17 -7.65 24.62
N TYR A 152 9.77 -7.54 23.44
CA TYR A 152 10.00 -8.70 22.56
C TYR A 152 11.09 -9.62 23.08
N ARG A 153 12.16 -9.08 23.73
CA ARG A 153 13.19 -9.87 24.41
C ARG A 153 12.62 -10.69 25.56
N ALA A 154 11.70 -10.12 26.36
CA ALA A 154 11.04 -10.81 27.44
C ALA A 154 10.18 -12.00 26.98
N LEU A 155 9.53 -11.87 25.81
CA LEU A 155 8.77 -12.97 25.18
C LEU A 155 9.68 -14.11 24.71
N LEU A 156 10.84 -13.79 24.16
CA LEU A 156 11.82 -14.77 23.68
C LEU A 156 12.51 -15.51 24.84
N SER A 157 12.75 -14.85 25.97
CA SER A 157 13.40 -15.45 27.15
C SER A 157 12.49 -16.39 27.94
N LYS A 158 11.17 -16.17 27.93
CA LYS A 158 10.19 -17.07 28.58
C LYS A 158 9.95 -18.37 27.82
N GLY A 159 10.33 -18.46 26.54
CA GLY A 159 10.19 -19.67 25.71
C GLY A 159 11.25 -20.74 25.94
N GLY A 160 12.34 -20.46 26.67
CA GLY A 160 13.53 -21.31 26.76
C GLY A 160 13.60 -22.25 27.98
N ARG A 161 12.62 -22.29 28.87
CA ARG A 161 12.67 -23.18 30.06
C ARG A 161 11.43 -24.08 30.14
N ARG A 162 11.44 -25.17 29.40
CA ARG A 162 10.77 -26.43 29.79
C ARG A 162 11.42 -27.57 29.00
N GLY A 163 12.36 -28.25 29.67
CA GLY A 163 12.96 -29.49 29.20
C GLY A 163 13.93 -30.04 30.24
N ARG A 164 13.44 -30.62 31.29
CA ARG A 164 13.98 -31.78 32.01
C ARG A 164 12.81 -32.63 32.48
#